data_a35892cfc08e79879490cc1436a119c2
#
_entry.id   a35892cfc08e79879490cc1436a119c2
#
_cell.length_a   1.000
_cell.length_b   1.000
_cell.length_c   1.000
_cell.angle_alpha   90.00
_cell.angle_beta   90.00
_cell.angle_gamma   90.00
#
_symmetry.space_group_name_H-M   'P 1'
#
loop_
_entity.id
_entity.type
_entity.pdbx_description
1 polymer ?
#
loop_
_entity_poly.entity_id
_entity_poly.type
_entity_poly.pdbx_seq_one_letter_code
_entity_poly.pdbx_strand_id
1 'polypeptide(L)'
;PVSLGDVRVTCAGTLEVPGRVVFVHPLHNLAMLQYDPTLIGTTPVRSAKLGRKPLRAGDEVTVVGLAPDTGIKSRTTSVADIDPVALPLSRTMQFRESNLEAIELVNGPQDFDGVLLDKSGAVAGVWSSFASESGREVVQQNLGVPIDVVADMVASVHEGRAINSLEAELFPQPLAAARRLGLTDDWVKRFESADSGTRRVLTVTRLVGGSDAARELQQGDLLLAIDGEVVTHFRGVERAVANKPMVQVTVWRGAEARNIEVRTAALSGEGLTRVVLWAGATLHAPHRAMLAQRSIPPEGIYVAYFAYGSPATRAGLMPGRRIVEVDGQPTPDPDSFLKAVTGRPDRAPVRLKTITWNNAPEVITLKLDKHYWPAYELRRIGDRWERYPLE
;
A
#
# COMPACT_ATOMS: atom_id res chain seq x y z
N PRO A 1 8.01 5.93 -5.43
CA PRO A 1 9.39 6.31 -5.69
C PRO A 1 10.20 6.03 -4.44
N VAL A 2 11.27 5.24 -4.57
CA VAL A 2 12.25 5.15 -3.50
C VAL A 2 13.03 6.44 -3.55
N SER A 3 12.62 7.44 -2.76
CA SER A 3 13.52 8.56 -2.51
C SER A 3 14.61 8.05 -1.58
N LEU A 4 15.83 8.01 -2.06
CA LEU A 4 17.02 7.87 -1.23
C LEU A 4 17.11 9.16 -0.41
N GLY A 5 16.47 9.19 0.73
CA GLY A 5 16.45 10.33 1.65
C GLY A 5 17.21 9.96 2.92
N ASP A 6 17.92 10.94 3.45
CA ASP A 6 18.47 10.89 4.79
C ASP A 6 17.32 11.06 5.79
N VAL A 7 16.99 9.99 6.51
CA VAL A 7 15.90 10.02 7.50
C VAL A 7 16.44 10.62 8.79
N ARG A 8 15.81 11.70 9.25
CA ARG A 8 16.15 12.36 10.50
C ARG A 8 14.95 12.45 11.43
N VAL A 9 15.20 12.32 12.72
CA VAL A 9 14.20 12.47 13.78
C VAL A 9 14.53 13.74 14.54
N THR A 10 13.62 14.70 14.55
CA THR A 10 13.75 15.94 15.30
C THR A 10 13.12 15.79 16.67
N CYS A 11 13.91 15.95 17.72
CA CYS A 11 13.47 15.89 19.11
C CYS A 11 13.44 17.29 19.72
N ALA A 12 12.38 17.60 20.46
CA ALA A 12 12.20 18.88 21.16
C ALA A 12 12.37 20.14 20.27
N GLY A 13 12.14 20.01 18.97
CA GLY A 13 12.20 21.10 18.00
C GLY A 13 13.60 21.62 17.64
N THR A 14 14.66 21.13 18.29
CA THR A 14 16.02 21.66 18.13
C THR A 14 17.10 20.62 17.88
N LEU A 15 16.84 19.38 18.24
CA LEU A 15 17.82 18.30 18.12
C LEU A 15 17.43 17.34 17.00
N GLU A 16 18.26 17.24 15.98
CA GLU A 16 18.12 16.26 14.92
C GLU A 16 19.08 15.08 15.11
N VAL A 17 18.55 13.86 15.02
CA VAL A 17 19.35 12.63 15.05
C VAL A 17 19.06 11.77 13.83
N PRO A 18 20.03 10.99 13.34
CA PRO A 18 19.79 10.04 12.26
C PRO A 18 18.73 9.03 12.65
N GLY A 19 17.81 8.76 11.71
CA GLY A 19 16.81 7.73 11.85
C GLY A 19 16.97 6.66 10.77
N ARG A 20 16.42 5.47 11.02
CA ARG A 20 16.37 4.37 10.08
C ARG A 20 14.94 3.86 9.97
N VAL A 21 14.46 3.67 8.74
CA VAL A 21 13.20 2.97 8.50
C VAL A 21 13.43 1.48 8.77
N VAL A 22 12.75 0.92 9.77
CA VAL A 22 12.87 -0.50 10.12
C VAL A 22 11.72 -1.33 9.58
N PHE A 23 10.59 -0.70 9.28
CA PHE A 23 9.43 -1.36 8.71
C PHE A 23 8.56 -0.36 7.94
N VAL A 24 8.03 -0.79 6.79
CA VAL A 24 6.99 -0.06 6.04
C VAL A 24 5.76 -0.96 6.00
N HIS A 25 4.62 -0.46 6.47
CA HIS A 25 3.40 -1.25 6.49
C HIS A 25 2.96 -1.58 5.06
N PRO A 26 2.73 -2.86 4.72
CA PRO A 26 2.46 -3.24 3.34
C PRO A 26 1.04 -2.90 2.86
N LEU A 27 0.11 -2.61 3.78
CA LEU A 27 -1.30 -2.32 3.48
C LEU A 27 -1.66 -0.85 3.76
N HIS A 28 -1.04 -0.22 4.75
CA HIS A 28 -1.36 1.14 5.18
C HIS A 28 -0.17 2.06 5.06
N ASN A 29 -0.41 3.36 4.88
CA ASN A 29 0.63 4.38 4.77
C ASN A 29 1.29 4.70 6.11
N LEU A 30 1.87 3.69 6.74
CA LEU A 30 2.56 3.76 8.01
C LEU A 30 3.98 3.22 7.87
N ALA A 31 4.91 3.79 8.62
CA ALA A 31 6.27 3.29 8.73
C ALA A 31 6.75 3.35 10.17
N MET A 32 7.63 2.42 10.54
CA MET A 32 8.32 2.43 11.82
C MET A 32 9.74 2.92 11.61
N LEU A 33 10.12 3.92 12.41
CA LEU A 33 11.47 4.49 12.43
C LEU A 33 12.17 4.10 13.71
N GLN A 34 13.46 3.85 13.60
CA GLN A 34 14.37 3.64 14.74
C GLN A 34 15.43 4.73 14.76
N TYR A 35 15.75 5.23 15.92
CA TYR A 35 16.89 6.13 16.16
C TYR A 35 17.66 5.68 17.40
N ASP A 36 18.90 6.13 17.53
CA ASP A 36 19.74 5.87 18.71
C ASP A 36 19.41 6.88 19.82
N PRO A 37 18.81 6.45 20.94
CA PRO A 37 18.44 7.36 22.02
C PRO A 37 19.67 7.96 22.75
N THR A 38 20.87 7.45 22.59
CA THR A 38 22.07 8.04 23.19
C THR A 38 22.43 9.37 22.53
N LEU A 39 22.01 9.58 21.28
CA LEU A 39 22.28 10.79 20.53
C LEU A 39 21.41 11.99 20.95
N ILE A 40 20.34 11.75 21.71
CA ILE A 40 19.47 12.84 22.19
C ILE A 40 19.89 13.38 23.57
N GLY A 41 21.00 12.89 24.13
CA GLY A 41 21.57 13.36 25.38
C GLY A 41 20.60 13.26 26.56
N THR A 42 20.39 14.37 27.26
CA THR A 42 19.48 14.41 28.41
C THR A 42 18.02 14.71 28.06
N THR A 43 17.68 14.78 26.79
CA THR A 43 16.28 14.99 26.35
C THR A 43 15.41 13.84 26.83
N PRO A 44 14.35 14.08 27.62
CA PRO A 44 13.53 13.01 28.16
C PRO A 44 12.70 12.37 27.06
N VAL A 45 12.79 11.05 26.94
CA VAL A 45 11.95 10.24 26.03
C VAL A 45 10.94 9.45 26.87
N ARG A 46 9.69 9.51 26.48
CA ARG A 46 8.61 8.72 27.07
C ARG A 46 7.77 8.08 25.99
N SER A 47 7.44 6.81 26.17
CA SER A 47 6.48 6.14 25.31
C SER A 47 5.08 6.70 25.54
N ALA A 48 4.37 6.97 24.46
CA ALA A 48 2.96 7.31 24.54
C ALA A 48 2.14 6.09 24.96
N LYS A 49 1.09 6.30 25.76
CA LYS A 49 0.13 5.25 26.08
C LYS A 49 -0.83 5.10 24.90
N LEU A 50 -0.93 3.91 24.33
CA LEU A 50 -1.90 3.63 23.27
C LEU A 50 -3.29 3.35 23.85
N GLY A 51 -4.31 3.93 23.25
CA GLY A 51 -5.72 3.69 23.57
C GLY A 51 -6.11 2.23 23.25
N ARG A 52 -7.02 1.69 24.01
CA ARG A 52 -7.52 0.31 23.83
C ARG A 52 -8.94 0.25 23.26
N LYS A 53 -9.67 1.34 23.34
CA LYS A 53 -11.05 1.41 22.87
C LYS A 53 -11.08 2.10 21.51
N PRO A 54 -11.77 1.55 20.53
CA PRO A 54 -12.00 2.25 19.26
C PRO A 54 -12.83 3.52 19.53
N LEU A 55 -12.51 4.58 18.83
CA LEU A 55 -13.30 5.81 18.82
C LEU A 55 -14.64 5.56 18.14
N ARG A 56 -15.61 6.42 18.44
CA ARG A 56 -16.94 6.44 17.83
C ARG A 56 -17.35 7.86 17.49
N ALA A 57 -18.27 8.04 16.57
CA ALA A 57 -18.87 9.33 16.27
C ALA A 57 -19.39 10.00 17.56
N GLY A 58 -19.06 11.28 17.73
CA GLY A 58 -19.35 12.07 18.92
C GLY A 58 -18.31 12.01 20.04
N ASP A 59 -17.35 11.10 19.99
CA ASP A 59 -16.26 11.06 20.98
C ASP A 59 -15.39 12.33 20.87
N GLU A 60 -15.12 12.94 22.02
CA GLU A 60 -14.23 14.09 22.12
C GLU A 60 -12.78 13.62 22.07
N VAL A 61 -11.99 14.29 21.24
CA VAL A 61 -10.56 14.03 21.05
C VAL A 61 -9.77 15.35 21.02
N THR A 62 -8.49 15.28 21.40
CA THR A 62 -7.57 16.39 21.22
C THR A 62 -6.50 15.99 20.21
N VAL A 63 -6.42 16.71 19.09
CA VAL A 63 -5.31 16.59 18.13
C VAL A 63 -4.12 17.33 18.71
N VAL A 64 -2.98 16.66 18.82
CA VAL A 64 -1.70 17.25 19.25
C VAL A 64 -0.66 16.94 18.19
N GLY A 65 0.01 17.97 17.70
CA GLY A 65 1.00 17.82 16.65
C GLY A 65 1.98 18.97 16.54
N LEU A 66 2.80 18.92 15.51
CA LEU A 66 3.78 19.95 15.19
C LEU A 66 3.33 20.70 13.94
N ALA A 67 3.32 22.01 14.03
CA ALA A 67 3.15 22.86 12.87
C ALA A 67 4.46 22.94 12.05
N PRO A 68 4.42 23.43 10.79
CA PRO A 68 5.61 23.59 9.96
C PRO A 68 6.72 24.45 10.61
N ASP A 69 6.36 25.34 11.52
CA ASP A 69 7.29 26.18 12.31
C ASP A 69 7.86 25.47 13.54
N THR A 70 7.64 24.14 13.66
CA THR A 70 8.02 23.28 14.80
C THR A 70 7.33 23.61 16.14
N GLY A 71 6.37 24.52 16.14
CA GLY A 71 5.54 24.83 17.30
C GLY A 71 4.57 23.68 17.61
N ILE A 72 4.44 23.32 18.90
CA ILE A 72 3.44 22.35 19.34
C ILE A 72 2.07 23.03 19.25
N LYS A 73 1.17 22.43 18.51
CA LYS A 73 -0.24 22.84 18.40
C LYS A 73 -1.15 21.77 18.98
N SER A 74 -2.26 22.20 19.53
CA SER A 74 -3.32 21.31 19.98
C SER A 74 -4.68 21.89 19.64
N ARG A 75 -5.63 21.01 19.32
CA ARG A 75 -7.01 21.36 19.03
C ARG A 75 -7.95 20.28 19.56
N THR A 76 -8.86 20.68 20.43
CA THR A 76 -9.93 19.79 20.91
C THR A 76 -11.12 19.88 19.97
N THR A 77 -11.66 18.73 19.60
CA THR A 77 -12.81 18.58 18.71
C THR A 77 -13.51 17.25 18.99
N SER A 78 -14.45 16.84 18.15
CA SER A 78 -15.11 15.56 18.24
C SER A 78 -14.94 14.75 16.95
N VAL A 79 -15.05 13.43 17.07
CA VAL A 79 -15.14 12.52 15.93
C VAL A 79 -16.46 12.78 15.20
N ALA A 80 -16.39 13.11 13.92
CA ALA A 80 -17.55 13.28 13.06
C ALA A 80 -18.08 11.92 12.61
N ASP A 81 -17.20 11.08 12.06
CA ASP A 81 -17.51 9.72 11.63
C ASP A 81 -16.24 8.87 11.54
N ILE A 82 -16.42 7.58 11.30
CA ILE A 82 -15.36 6.63 10.98
C ILE A 82 -15.80 5.89 9.71
N ASP A 83 -15.33 6.38 8.59
CA ASP A 83 -15.77 5.94 7.28
C ASP A 83 -14.64 5.38 6.42
N PRO A 84 -14.99 4.50 5.46
CA PRO A 84 -14.06 3.96 4.49
C PRO A 84 -13.39 5.03 3.65
N VAL A 85 -12.06 5.00 3.59
CA VAL A 85 -11.29 5.87 2.70
C VAL A 85 -11.41 5.36 1.27
N ALA A 86 -11.96 6.19 0.38
CA ALA A 86 -12.10 5.90 -1.04
C ALA A 86 -11.21 6.83 -1.87
N LEU A 87 -9.96 6.46 -2.06
CA LEU A 87 -9.03 7.21 -2.89
C LEU A 87 -9.09 6.74 -4.35
N PRO A 88 -9.07 7.65 -5.35
CA PRO A 88 -9.04 7.29 -6.76
C PRO A 88 -7.75 6.55 -7.13
N LEU A 89 -7.78 5.84 -8.26
CA LEU A 89 -6.59 5.18 -8.79
C LEU A 89 -5.61 6.22 -9.31
N SER A 90 -4.36 6.11 -8.86
CA SER A 90 -3.27 6.94 -9.37
C SER A 90 -2.85 6.50 -10.78
N ARG A 91 -2.48 7.47 -11.63
CA ARG A 91 -1.88 7.20 -12.93
C ARG A 91 -0.46 6.62 -12.81
N THR A 92 0.24 6.99 -11.76
CA THR A 92 1.65 6.63 -11.53
C THR A 92 1.82 5.29 -10.82
N MET A 93 0.72 4.59 -10.49
CA MET A 93 0.71 3.29 -9.81
C MET A 93 1.58 3.26 -8.54
N GLN A 94 1.61 4.36 -7.80
CA GLN A 94 2.23 4.41 -6.47
C GLN A 94 1.31 3.76 -5.43
N PHE A 95 1.84 3.61 -4.23
CA PHE A 95 1.05 3.18 -3.09
C PHE A 95 -0.20 4.08 -2.95
N ARG A 96 -1.32 3.44 -2.71
CA ARG A 96 -2.62 4.07 -2.46
C ARG A 96 -3.28 3.38 -1.28
N GLU A 97 -3.73 4.15 -0.33
CA GLU A 97 -4.51 3.63 0.79
C GLU A 97 -5.80 2.97 0.30
N SER A 98 -6.11 1.82 0.85
CA SER A 98 -7.35 1.07 0.59
C SER A 98 -7.70 0.22 1.81
N ASN A 99 -8.96 -0.17 1.93
CA ASN A 99 -9.46 -0.96 3.05
C ASN A 99 -9.15 -0.34 4.43
N LEU A 100 -9.24 0.98 4.55
CA LEU A 100 -9.08 1.69 5.80
C LEU A 100 -10.37 2.43 6.15
N GLU A 101 -10.91 2.20 7.34
CA GLU A 101 -11.87 3.09 7.98
C GLU A 101 -11.06 4.17 8.71
N ALA A 102 -11.11 5.41 8.22
CA ALA A 102 -10.40 6.53 8.84
C ALA A 102 -11.33 7.37 9.71
N ILE A 103 -10.73 7.99 10.71
CA ILE A 103 -11.41 8.88 11.64
C ILE A 103 -11.55 10.25 11.00
N GLU A 104 -12.77 10.71 10.83
CA GLU A 104 -13.08 12.08 10.42
C GLU A 104 -13.39 12.94 11.65
N LEU A 105 -12.92 14.18 11.66
CA LEU A 105 -13.12 15.11 12.77
C LEU A 105 -14.01 16.28 12.35
N VAL A 106 -14.83 16.74 13.28
CA VAL A 106 -15.60 17.99 13.11
C VAL A 106 -14.62 19.17 13.12
N ASN A 107 -14.45 19.81 11.96
CA ASN A 107 -13.48 20.91 11.80
C ASN A 107 -12.05 20.52 12.27
N GLY A 108 -11.57 19.32 11.90
CA GLY A 108 -10.22 18.88 12.21
C GLY A 108 -9.15 19.83 11.64
N PRO A 109 -7.97 19.92 12.29
CA PRO A 109 -6.90 20.78 11.81
C PRO A 109 -6.42 20.31 10.43
N GLN A 110 -6.17 21.27 9.53
CA GLN A 110 -5.64 21.03 8.19
C GLN A 110 -4.19 21.55 8.03
N ASP A 111 -3.68 22.22 9.05
CA ASP A 111 -2.41 22.92 9.03
C ASP A 111 -1.30 22.22 9.84
N PHE A 112 -1.61 21.08 10.47
CA PHE A 112 -0.63 20.23 11.14
C PHE A 112 -1.09 18.78 11.24
N ASP A 113 -0.12 17.88 11.23
CA ASP A 113 -0.27 16.46 11.51
C ASP A 113 0.10 16.15 12.96
N GLY A 114 -0.32 14.97 13.47
CA GLY A 114 -0.01 14.61 14.84
C GLY A 114 -0.71 13.36 15.32
N VAL A 115 -1.12 13.36 16.59
CA VAL A 115 -1.83 12.25 17.22
C VAL A 115 -3.17 12.72 17.79
N LEU A 116 -4.13 11.80 17.81
CA LEU A 116 -5.42 11.99 18.46
C LEU A 116 -5.33 11.44 19.89
N LEU A 117 -5.55 12.28 20.88
CA LEU A 117 -5.64 11.86 22.28
C LEU A 117 -7.10 11.71 22.69
N ASP A 118 -7.43 10.62 23.35
CA ASP A 118 -8.71 10.45 24.00
C ASP A 118 -8.80 11.24 25.33
N LYS A 119 -9.96 11.25 25.97
CA LYS A 119 -10.18 11.94 27.26
C LYS A 119 -9.25 11.47 28.38
N SER A 120 -8.61 10.31 28.28
CA SER A 120 -7.64 9.80 29.25
C SER A 120 -6.20 10.25 28.95
N GLY A 121 -5.99 10.93 27.82
CA GLY A 121 -4.67 11.30 27.31
C GLY A 121 -3.94 10.14 26.62
N ALA A 122 -4.62 9.05 26.32
CA ALA A 122 -4.04 7.96 25.52
C ALA A 122 -4.19 8.27 24.04
N VAL A 123 -3.20 7.82 23.23
CA VAL A 123 -3.24 7.98 21.77
C VAL A 123 -4.28 7.04 21.19
N ALA A 124 -5.30 7.61 20.57
CA ALA A 124 -6.44 6.90 19.97
C ALA A 124 -6.35 6.82 18.44
N GLY A 125 -5.45 7.58 17.82
CA GLY A 125 -5.18 7.56 16.38
C GLY A 125 -4.01 8.43 15.99
N VAL A 126 -3.59 8.30 14.74
CA VAL A 126 -2.58 9.16 14.09
C VAL A 126 -3.30 10.06 13.10
N TRP A 127 -3.20 11.37 13.28
CA TRP A 127 -3.78 12.39 12.41
C TRP A 127 -2.80 12.75 11.32
N SER A 128 -3.13 12.51 10.09
CA SER A 128 -2.22 12.70 8.97
C SER A 128 -2.94 13.12 7.69
N SER A 129 -2.16 13.63 6.76
CA SER A 129 -2.59 14.08 5.46
C SER A 129 -2.62 12.94 4.45
N PHE A 130 -3.75 12.78 3.77
CA PHE A 130 -3.96 11.87 2.66
C PHE A 130 -4.05 12.66 1.37
N ALA A 131 -3.15 12.39 0.43
CA ALA A 131 -3.15 13.02 -0.88
C ALA A 131 -3.60 12.02 -1.95
N SER A 132 -4.45 12.45 -2.84
CA SER A 132 -4.91 11.68 -3.99
C SER A 132 -4.93 12.52 -5.26
N GLU A 133 -4.63 11.88 -6.40
CA GLU A 133 -4.75 12.52 -7.72
C GLU A 133 -6.20 12.44 -8.19
N SER A 134 -6.83 13.60 -8.39
CA SER A 134 -8.15 13.71 -9.01
C SER A 134 -8.02 14.47 -10.34
N GLY A 135 -7.97 13.76 -11.43
CA GLY A 135 -7.71 14.35 -12.75
C GLY A 135 -6.31 14.94 -12.87
N ARG A 136 -6.19 16.27 -12.86
CA ARG A 136 -4.91 17.01 -12.88
C ARG A 136 -4.58 17.67 -11.54
N GLU A 137 -5.47 17.55 -10.57
CA GLU A 137 -5.32 18.17 -9.25
C GLU A 137 -4.93 17.12 -8.21
N VAL A 138 -4.15 17.56 -7.23
CA VAL A 138 -3.89 16.78 -6.02
C VAL A 138 -4.85 17.29 -4.96
N VAL A 139 -5.75 16.41 -4.54
CA VAL A 139 -6.66 16.69 -3.42
C VAL A 139 -6.01 16.14 -2.16
N GLN A 140 -5.91 16.98 -1.15
CA GLN A 140 -5.38 16.64 0.16
C GLN A 140 -6.47 16.76 1.20
N GLN A 141 -6.59 15.76 2.07
CA GLN A 141 -7.48 15.76 3.23
C GLN A 141 -6.77 15.17 4.44
N ASN A 142 -7.03 15.70 5.62
CA ASN A 142 -6.49 15.17 6.86
C ASN A 142 -7.50 14.21 7.49
N LEU A 143 -7.02 13.01 7.83
CA LEU A 143 -7.81 11.93 8.43
C LEU A 143 -7.02 11.26 9.56
N GLY A 144 -7.72 10.61 10.46
CA GLY A 144 -7.11 9.83 11.53
C GLY A 144 -7.00 8.36 11.17
N VAL A 145 -5.79 7.79 11.27
CA VAL A 145 -5.60 6.32 11.25
C VAL A 145 -5.89 5.79 12.64
N PRO A 146 -6.81 4.83 12.81
CA PRO A 146 -7.13 4.26 14.12
C PRO A 146 -5.91 3.63 14.80
N ILE A 147 -5.80 3.78 16.10
CA ILE A 147 -4.61 3.38 16.85
C ILE A 147 -4.39 1.86 16.88
N ASP A 148 -5.41 1.08 16.71
CA ASP A 148 -5.32 -0.39 16.68
C ASP A 148 -4.57 -0.87 15.42
N VAL A 149 -4.62 -0.15 14.29
CA VAL A 149 -3.78 -0.42 13.11
C VAL A 149 -2.30 -0.25 13.47
N VAL A 150 -1.97 0.83 14.16
CA VAL A 150 -0.60 1.11 14.61
C VAL A 150 -0.15 0.08 15.65
N ALA A 151 -1.01 -0.27 16.60
CA ALA A 151 -0.71 -1.26 17.64
C ALA A 151 -0.42 -2.65 17.05
N ASP A 152 -1.22 -3.07 16.06
CA ASP A 152 -1.02 -4.35 15.36
C ASP A 152 0.29 -4.35 14.54
N MET A 153 0.63 -3.21 13.89
CA MET A 153 1.92 -3.04 13.23
C MET A 153 3.09 -3.18 14.22
N VAL A 154 3.03 -2.47 15.35
CA VAL A 154 4.07 -2.52 16.39
C VAL A 154 4.22 -3.94 16.91
N ALA A 155 3.13 -4.64 17.23
CA ALA A 155 3.15 -6.02 17.69
C ALA A 155 3.78 -6.96 16.65
N SER A 156 3.38 -6.82 15.37
CA SER A 156 3.91 -7.64 14.28
C SER A 156 5.43 -7.47 14.10
N VAL A 157 5.92 -6.23 14.17
CA VAL A 157 7.37 -5.95 14.06
C VAL A 157 8.13 -6.51 15.27
N HIS A 158 7.63 -6.32 16.49
CA HIS A 158 8.26 -6.84 17.70
C HIS A 158 8.33 -8.37 17.75
N GLU A 159 7.34 -9.04 17.21
CA GLU A 159 7.24 -10.50 17.16
C GLU A 159 7.86 -11.10 15.89
N GLY A 160 8.36 -10.26 14.98
CA GLY A 160 8.92 -10.70 13.70
C GLY A 160 7.90 -11.40 12.79
N ARG A 161 6.62 -11.03 12.88
CA ARG A 161 5.53 -11.63 12.11
C ARG A 161 5.26 -10.85 10.83
N ALA A 162 4.97 -11.57 9.77
CA ALA A 162 4.42 -10.98 8.55
C ALA A 162 2.97 -10.51 8.78
N ILE A 163 2.54 -9.51 8.01
CA ILE A 163 1.15 -9.07 7.96
C ILE A 163 0.41 -9.89 6.90
N ASN A 164 -0.59 -10.66 7.32
CA ASN A 164 -1.41 -11.42 6.39
C ASN A 164 -2.44 -10.53 5.71
N SER A 165 -2.66 -10.77 4.43
CA SER A 165 -3.64 -10.05 3.60
C SER A 165 -4.51 -11.05 2.83
N LEU A 166 -5.78 -10.72 2.69
CA LEU A 166 -6.69 -11.43 1.77
C LEU A 166 -6.38 -11.09 0.30
N GLU A 167 -5.59 -10.04 0.04
CA GLU A 167 -5.26 -9.56 -1.30
C GLU A 167 -6.48 -9.15 -2.14
N ALA A 168 -7.52 -8.64 -1.48
CA ALA A 168 -8.73 -8.11 -2.07
C ALA A 168 -8.94 -6.64 -1.64
N GLU A 169 -9.25 -5.77 -2.58
CA GLU A 169 -9.79 -4.44 -2.28
C GLU A 169 -11.30 -4.55 -2.18
N LEU A 170 -11.82 -4.02 -1.10
CA LEU A 170 -13.22 -4.14 -0.71
C LEU A 170 -13.89 -2.77 -0.72
N PHE A 171 -15.19 -2.76 -0.93
CA PHE A 171 -16.00 -1.55 -0.84
C PHE A 171 -17.30 -1.86 -0.08
N PRO A 172 -17.67 -1.07 0.93
CA PRO A 172 -18.89 -1.30 1.69
C PRO A 172 -20.11 -0.87 0.88
N GLN A 173 -21.08 -1.76 0.78
CA GLN A 173 -22.39 -1.50 0.19
C GLN A 173 -23.48 -1.58 1.24
N PRO A 174 -24.55 -0.76 1.15
CA PRO A 174 -25.74 -0.91 2.00
C PRO A 174 -26.38 -2.30 1.82
N LEU A 175 -26.85 -2.91 2.89
CA LEU A 175 -27.59 -4.20 2.83
C LEU A 175 -28.80 -4.13 1.89
N ALA A 176 -29.45 -2.97 1.77
CA ALA A 176 -30.51 -2.75 0.79
C ALA A 176 -30.06 -2.96 -0.67
N ALA A 177 -28.80 -2.62 -1.00
CA ALA A 177 -28.23 -2.90 -2.32
C ALA A 177 -27.96 -4.41 -2.49
N ALA A 178 -27.42 -5.05 -1.47
CA ALA A 178 -27.18 -6.49 -1.47
C ALA A 178 -28.48 -7.32 -1.62
N ARG A 179 -29.56 -6.89 -1.01
CA ARG A 179 -30.90 -7.49 -1.19
C ARG A 179 -31.37 -7.46 -2.66
N ARG A 180 -31.09 -6.36 -3.37
CA ARG A 180 -31.39 -6.29 -4.81
C ARG A 180 -30.56 -7.26 -5.64
N LEU A 181 -29.41 -7.68 -5.13
CA LEU A 181 -28.57 -8.75 -5.71
C LEU A 181 -28.97 -10.16 -5.22
N GLY A 182 -30.11 -10.26 -4.55
CA GLY A 182 -30.69 -11.54 -4.11
C GLY A 182 -30.21 -12.01 -2.74
N LEU A 183 -29.47 -11.21 -1.96
CA LEU A 183 -29.05 -11.60 -0.61
C LEU A 183 -30.27 -11.92 0.26
N THR A 184 -30.26 -13.11 0.89
CA THR A 184 -31.41 -13.61 1.65
C THR A 184 -31.62 -12.84 2.97
N ASP A 185 -32.86 -12.87 3.46
CA ASP A 185 -33.20 -12.25 4.74
C ASP A 185 -32.44 -12.84 5.93
N ASP A 186 -32.08 -14.13 5.86
CA ASP A 186 -31.27 -14.76 6.92
C ASP A 186 -29.87 -14.18 6.98
N TRP A 187 -29.23 -13.91 5.86
CA TRP A 187 -27.94 -13.22 5.84
C TRP A 187 -28.07 -11.77 6.32
N VAL A 188 -29.12 -11.06 5.89
CA VAL A 188 -29.38 -9.69 6.37
C VAL A 188 -29.49 -9.66 7.89
N LYS A 189 -30.28 -10.57 8.50
CA LYS A 189 -30.40 -10.68 9.97
C LYS A 189 -29.05 -10.97 10.64
N ARG A 190 -28.20 -11.83 10.04
CA ARG A 190 -26.87 -12.11 10.58
C ARG A 190 -25.99 -10.85 10.56
N PHE A 191 -26.01 -10.07 9.48
CA PHE A 191 -25.31 -8.79 9.41
C PHE A 191 -25.83 -7.78 10.45
N GLU A 192 -27.14 -7.62 10.58
CA GLU A 192 -27.75 -6.74 11.57
C GLU A 192 -27.44 -7.15 13.02
N SER A 193 -27.29 -8.46 13.25
CA SER A 193 -26.90 -8.97 14.58
C SER A 193 -25.42 -8.77 14.87
N ALA A 194 -24.55 -8.86 13.83
CA ALA A 194 -23.12 -8.65 13.97
C ALA A 194 -22.77 -7.17 14.14
N ASP A 195 -23.45 -6.29 13.38
CA ASP A 195 -23.27 -4.85 13.45
C ASP A 195 -24.58 -4.12 13.11
N SER A 196 -25.30 -3.72 14.13
CA SER A 196 -26.58 -2.99 13.99
C SER A 196 -26.40 -1.54 13.51
N GLY A 197 -25.19 -0.99 13.64
CA GLY A 197 -24.88 0.41 13.34
C GLY A 197 -24.67 0.67 11.85
N THR A 198 -23.86 -0.13 11.18
CA THR A 198 -23.43 0.18 9.83
C THR A 198 -24.32 -0.37 8.71
N ARG A 199 -25.00 -1.52 8.94
CA ARG A 199 -25.89 -2.17 7.96
C ARG A 199 -25.29 -2.25 6.56
N ARG A 200 -24.03 -2.65 6.48
CA ARG A 200 -23.22 -2.73 5.25
C ARG A 200 -22.70 -4.15 5.04
N VAL A 201 -22.44 -4.50 3.80
CA VAL A 201 -21.72 -5.70 3.39
C VAL A 201 -20.53 -5.27 2.52
N LEU A 202 -19.41 -5.94 2.65
CA LEU A 202 -18.22 -5.66 1.87
C LEU A 202 -18.32 -6.35 0.49
N THR A 203 -18.01 -5.61 -0.57
CA THR A 203 -17.99 -6.13 -1.95
C THR A 203 -16.57 -6.14 -2.46
N VAL A 204 -16.16 -7.22 -3.10
CA VAL A 204 -14.85 -7.32 -3.77
C VAL A 204 -14.86 -6.40 -4.99
N THR A 205 -14.02 -5.38 -4.98
CA THR A 205 -13.88 -4.42 -6.10
C THR A 205 -12.66 -4.68 -6.95
N ARG A 206 -11.57 -5.17 -6.36
CA ARG A 206 -10.33 -5.55 -7.04
C ARG A 206 -9.65 -6.68 -6.30
N LEU A 207 -8.83 -7.39 -7.04
CA LEU A 207 -8.01 -8.49 -6.54
C LEU A 207 -6.56 -8.23 -6.93
N VAL A 208 -5.64 -8.49 -6.03
CA VAL A 208 -4.20 -8.30 -6.31
C VAL A 208 -3.76 -9.35 -7.31
N GLY A 209 -3.23 -8.93 -8.45
CA GLY A 209 -2.82 -9.83 -9.52
C GLY A 209 -1.82 -10.88 -9.05
N GLY A 210 -2.03 -12.14 -9.44
CA GLY A 210 -1.20 -13.27 -9.06
C GLY A 210 -1.48 -13.86 -7.67
N SER A 211 -2.32 -13.23 -6.85
CA SER A 211 -2.73 -13.76 -5.55
C SER A 211 -3.65 -14.97 -5.67
N ASP A 212 -3.80 -15.71 -4.57
CA ASP A 212 -4.78 -16.80 -4.49
C ASP A 212 -6.21 -16.25 -4.59
N ALA A 213 -6.48 -15.14 -3.91
CA ALA A 213 -7.74 -14.45 -4.02
C ALA A 213 -8.10 -14.10 -5.48
N ALA A 214 -7.12 -13.72 -6.32
CA ALA A 214 -7.39 -13.43 -7.74
C ALA A 214 -7.75 -14.67 -8.57
N ARG A 215 -7.45 -15.87 -8.09
CA ARG A 215 -7.86 -17.12 -8.72
C ARG A 215 -9.23 -17.60 -8.25
N GLU A 216 -9.55 -17.40 -6.99
CA GLU A 216 -10.69 -17.99 -6.30
C GLU A 216 -11.89 -17.04 -6.16
N LEU A 217 -11.63 -15.76 -5.90
CA LEU A 217 -12.66 -14.74 -5.75
C LEU A 217 -12.91 -14.00 -7.07
N GLN A 218 -14.02 -13.32 -7.15
CA GLN A 218 -14.41 -12.51 -8.31
C GLN A 218 -14.80 -11.10 -7.90
N GLN A 219 -14.53 -10.16 -8.79
CA GLN A 219 -15.06 -8.80 -8.64
C GLN A 219 -16.59 -8.85 -8.62
N GLY A 220 -17.20 -8.19 -7.64
CA GLY A 220 -18.65 -8.21 -7.41
C GLY A 220 -19.11 -9.21 -6.37
N ASP A 221 -18.25 -10.13 -5.89
CA ASP A 221 -18.59 -10.99 -4.75
C ASP A 221 -18.94 -10.13 -3.52
N LEU A 222 -20.02 -10.47 -2.82
CA LEU A 222 -20.29 -9.91 -1.50
C LEU A 222 -19.61 -10.82 -0.46
N LEU A 223 -18.70 -10.25 0.31
CA LEU A 223 -18.00 -10.96 1.39
C LEU A 223 -18.92 -11.09 2.60
N LEU A 224 -19.33 -12.30 2.91
CA LEU A 224 -20.32 -12.57 3.98
C LEU A 224 -19.63 -12.92 5.30
N ALA A 225 -18.66 -13.83 5.27
CA ALA A 225 -17.98 -14.32 6.45
C ALA A 225 -16.57 -14.81 6.13
N ILE A 226 -15.71 -14.84 7.14
CA ILE A 226 -14.41 -15.51 7.11
C ILE A 226 -14.37 -16.49 8.26
N ASP A 227 -14.03 -17.76 7.99
CA ASP A 227 -14.05 -18.87 8.97
C ASP A 227 -15.39 -18.97 9.74
N GLY A 228 -16.50 -18.68 9.07
CA GLY A 228 -17.85 -18.70 9.64
C GLY A 228 -18.30 -17.43 10.38
N GLU A 229 -17.36 -16.53 10.70
CA GLU A 229 -17.66 -15.27 11.38
C GLU A 229 -18.00 -14.17 10.37
N VAL A 230 -19.16 -13.50 10.59
CA VAL A 230 -19.60 -12.40 9.72
C VAL A 230 -18.64 -11.23 9.79
N VAL A 231 -18.26 -10.68 8.64
CA VAL A 231 -17.37 -9.51 8.54
C VAL A 231 -18.12 -8.31 7.94
N THR A 232 -18.12 -7.19 8.64
CA THR A 232 -18.91 -5.99 8.29
C THR A 232 -18.02 -4.78 7.92
N HIS A 233 -16.73 -4.83 8.25
CA HIS A 233 -15.78 -3.74 8.13
C HIS A 233 -14.38 -4.26 7.82
N PHE A 234 -13.49 -3.39 7.31
CA PHE A 234 -12.15 -3.79 6.82
C PHE A 234 -11.27 -4.36 7.94
N ARG A 235 -11.28 -3.72 9.13
CA ARG A 235 -10.53 -4.24 10.28
C ARG A 235 -10.99 -5.63 10.72
N GLY A 236 -12.26 -5.95 10.52
CA GLY A 236 -12.79 -7.31 10.74
C GLY A 236 -12.13 -8.32 9.81
N VAL A 237 -11.97 -7.97 8.52
CA VAL A 237 -11.28 -8.83 7.54
C VAL A 237 -9.81 -8.99 7.89
N GLU A 238 -9.07 -7.90 8.19
CA GLU A 238 -7.66 -7.97 8.55
C GLU A 238 -7.42 -8.86 9.77
N ARG A 239 -8.23 -8.71 10.82
CA ARG A 239 -8.16 -9.56 12.01
C ARG A 239 -8.51 -11.02 11.74
N ALA A 240 -9.49 -11.26 10.89
CA ALA A 240 -9.90 -12.62 10.52
C ALA A 240 -8.80 -13.39 9.79
N VAL A 241 -7.96 -12.69 8.98
CA VAL A 241 -6.85 -13.31 8.24
C VAL A 241 -5.50 -13.26 9.00
N ALA A 242 -5.42 -12.50 10.10
CA ALA A 242 -4.18 -12.34 10.86
C ALA A 242 -3.61 -13.69 11.32
N ASN A 243 -2.32 -13.91 11.05
CA ASN A 243 -1.58 -15.13 11.41
C ASN A 243 -2.15 -16.44 10.85
N LYS A 244 -2.96 -16.38 9.80
CA LYS A 244 -3.52 -17.56 9.15
C LYS A 244 -2.99 -17.66 7.73
N PRO A 245 -2.36 -18.79 7.33
CA PRO A 245 -1.91 -18.99 5.96
C PRO A 245 -3.06 -19.25 4.99
N MET A 246 -4.22 -19.62 5.51
CA MET A 246 -5.41 -19.98 4.75
C MET A 246 -6.66 -19.71 5.55
N VAL A 247 -7.73 -19.30 4.89
CA VAL A 247 -9.03 -19.01 5.50
C VAL A 247 -10.16 -19.51 4.62
N GLN A 248 -11.31 -19.80 5.24
CA GLN A 248 -12.56 -20.14 4.55
C GLN A 248 -13.36 -18.85 4.36
N VAL A 249 -13.45 -18.39 3.11
CA VAL A 249 -14.19 -17.18 2.75
C VAL A 249 -15.58 -17.57 2.26
N THR A 250 -16.63 -17.06 2.91
CA THR A 250 -18.02 -17.21 2.43
C THR A 250 -18.38 -15.97 1.63
N VAL A 251 -18.75 -16.14 0.37
CA VAL A 251 -19.18 -15.06 -0.53
C VAL A 251 -20.60 -15.31 -1.04
N TRP A 252 -21.28 -14.22 -1.41
CA TRP A 252 -22.51 -14.27 -2.20
C TRP A 252 -22.18 -14.02 -3.66
N ARG A 253 -22.43 -15.03 -4.51
CA ARG A 253 -22.15 -15.00 -5.93
C ARG A 253 -23.26 -15.73 -6.70
N GLY A 254 -23.88 -15.09 -7.71
CA GLY A 254 -24.89 -15.72 -8.52
C GLY A 254 -26.13 -16.16 -7.76
N ALA A 255 -26.58 -15.37 -6.80
CA ALA A 255 -27.73 -15.62 -5.92
C ALA A 255 -27.57 -16.84 -4.98
N GLU A 256 -26.35 -17.24 -4.67
CA GLU A 256 -26.07 -18.31 -3.70
C GLU A 256 -24.84 -17.98 -2.82
N ALA A 257 -24.81 -18.54 -1.61
CA ALA A 257 -23.65 -18.48 -0.74
C ALA A 257 -22.65 -19.58 -1.13
N ARG A 258 -21.38 -19.20 -1.31
CA ARG A 258 -20.30 -20.14 -1.62
C ARG A 258 -19.20 -20.04 -0.58
N ASN A 259 -18.72 -21.19 -0.13
CA ASN A 259 -17.55 -21.29 0.72
C ASN A 259 -16.33 -21.59 -0.15
N ILE A 260 -15.34 -20.73 -0.05
CA ILE A 260 -14.14 -20.77 -0.90
C ILE A 260 -12.93 -20.74 0.03
N GLU A 261 -12.04 -21.72 -0.14
CA GLU A 261 -10.76 -21.70 0.56
C GLU A 261 -9.80 -20.73 -0.15
N VAL A 262 -9.23 -19.79 0.58
CA VAL A 262 -8.32 -18.77 0.05
C VAL A 262 -7.05 -18.72 0.88
N ARG A 263 -5.91 -18.87 0.22
CA ARG A 263 -4.60 -18.69 0.84
C ARG A 263 -4.32 -17.19 1.00
N THR A 264 -3.98 -16.78 2.22
CA THR A 264 -3.58 -15.40 2.51
C THR A 264 -2.16 -15.13 2.02
N ALA A 265 -1.86 -13.88 1.69
CA ALA A 265 -0.49 -13.45 1.40
C ALA A 265 0.19 -12.97 2.68
N ALA A 266 1.34 -13.53 3.01
CA ALA A 266 2.20 -13.04 4.08
C ALA A 266 3.09 -11.92 3.55
N LEU A 267 2.84 -10.68 3.99
CA LEU A 267 3.51 -9.48 3.53
C LEU A 267 4.56 -9.04 4.56
N SER A 268 5.81 -8.94 4.15
CA SER A 268 6.94 -8.62 5.04
C SER A 268 7.16 -7.12 5.26
N GLY A 269 6.54 -6.27 4.45
CA GLY A 269 6.87 -4.84 4.42
C GLY A 269 8.23 -4.51 3.78
N GLU A 270 8.90 -5.50 3.22
CA GLU A 270 10.12 -5.27 2.44
C GLU A 270 9.78 -4.58 1.12
N GLY A 271 10.50 -3.50 0.84
CA GLY A 271 10.39 -2.79 -0.42
C GLY A 271 11.15 -3.49 -1.56
N LEU A 272 11.47 -2.73 -2.61
CA LEU A 272 12.30 -3.22 -3.69
C LEU A 272 13.70 -3.56 -3.18
N THR A 273 14.22 -4.69 -3.63
CA THR A 273 15.57 -5.17 -3.31
C THR A 273 16.50 -5.14 -4.52
N ARG A 274 15.93 -4.97 -5.73
CA ARG A 274 16.66 -4.96 -7.00
C ARG A 274 16.12 -3.91 -7.94
N VAL A 275 16.99 -3.11 -8.52
CA VAL A 275 16.67 -2.09 -9.52
C VAL A 275 17.69 -2.16 -10.65
N VAL A 276 17.24 -2.20 -11.88
CA VAL A 276 18.11 -2.22 -13.07
C VAL A 276 18.03 -0.88 -13.77
N LEU A 277 19.17 -0.26 -14.01
CA LEU A 277 19.29 0.89 -14.89
C LEU A 277 19.80 0.41 -16.24
N TRP A 278 18.99 0.55 -17.27
CA TRP A 278 19.31 0.06 -18.61
C TRP A 278 18.72 0.96 -19.68
N ALA A 279 19.53 1.33 -20.68
CA ALA A 279 19.14 2.23 -21.77
C ALA A 279 18.51 3.57 -21.30
N GLY A 280 18.84 4.02 -20.08
CA GLY A 280 18.29 5.21 -19.45
C GLY A 280 16.91 5.02 -18.82
N ALA A 281 16.41 3.79 -18.76
CA ALA A 281 15.22 3.44 -17.96
C ALA A 281 15.63 2.91 -16.58
N THR A 282 14.78 3.17 -15.57
CA THR A 282 14.83 2.54 -14.25
C THR A 282 13.79 1.44 -14.22
N LEU A 283 14.24 0.22 -14.00
CA LEU A 283 13.48 -1.00 -14.15
C LEU A 283 13.51 -1.82 -12.86
N HIS A 284 12.42 -2.50 -12.53
CA HIS A 284 12.36 -3.46 -11.43
C HIS A 284 11.22 -4.48 -11.65
N ALA A 285 11.12 -5.50 -10.81
CA ALA A 285 9.97 -6.39 -10.81
C ALA A 285 8.69 -5.63 -10.50
N PRO A 286 7.52 -6.02 -11.04
CA PRO A 286 6.25 -5.40 -10.67
C PRO A 286 6.04 -5.44 -9.16
N HIS A 287 5.77 -4.29 -8.55
CA HIS A 287 5.54 -4.20 -7.11
C HIS A 287 4.04 -4.31 -6.75
N ARG A 288 3.74 -4.62 -5.49
CA ARG A 288 2.38 -4.90 -5.03
C ARG A 288 1.37 -3.79 -5.36
N ALA A 289 1.72 -2.51 -5.20
CA ALA A 289 0.80 -1.41 -5.50
C ALA A 289 0.28 -1.44 -6.95
N MET A 290 1.11 -1.87 -7.89
CA MET A 290 0.76 -2.04 -9.29
C MET A 290 -0.15 -3.27 -9.50
N LEU A 291 0.18 -4.39 -8.87
CA LEU A 291 -0.62 -5.61 -8.91
C LEU A 291 -2.02 -5.38 -8.30
N ALA A 292 -2.09 -4.63 -7.21
CA ALA A 292 -3.33 -4.30 -6.51
C ALA A 292 -4.23 -3.34 -7.32
N GLN A 293 -3.65 -2.28 -7.92
CA GLN A 293 -4.45 -1.26 -8.59
C GLN A 293 -4.95 -1.68 -9.96
N ARG A 294 -4.26 -2.59 -10.64
CA ARG A 294 -4.56 -2.98 -12.02
C ARG A 294 -4.84 -4.46 -12.20
N SER A 295 -4.80 -5.25 -11.12
CA SER A 295 -4.99 -6.71 -11.14
C SER A 295 -4.11 -7.40 -12.20
N ILE A 296 -2.90 -6.87 -12.42
CA ILE A 296 -1.96 -7.41 -13.40
C ILE A 296 -1.13 -8.54 -12.77
N PRO A 297 -0.68 -9.53 -13.56
CA PRO A 297 0.18 -10.59 -13.04
C PRO A 297 1.57 -10.04 -12.62
N PRO A 298 2.25 -10.69 -11.65
CA PRO A 298 3.56 -10.27 -11.16
C PRO A 298 4.72 -10.61 -12.10
N GLU A 299 4.47 -10.63 -13.40
CA GLU A 299 5.41 -11.03 -14.43
C GLU A 299 5.87 -9.85 -15.28
N GLY A 300 7.09 -9.98 -15.82
CA GLY A 300 7.74 -8.96 -16.65
C GLY A 300 8.54 -7.96 -15.84
N ILE A 301 9.13 -6.98 -16.51
CA ILE A 301 9.97 -5.95 -15.93
C ILE A 301 9.28 -4.60 -16.03
N TYR A 302 8.96 -4.04 -14.90
CA TYR A 302 8.26 -2.76 -14.81
C TYR A 302 9.20 -1.60 -15.11
N VAL A 303 8.75 -0.68 -15.96
CA VAL A 303 9.42 0.58 -16.25
C VAL A 303 8.91 1.62 -15.24
N ALA A 304 9.74 1.94 -14.25
CA ALA A 304 9.37 2.90 -13.21
C ALA A 304 9.64 4.34 -13.61
N TYR A 305 10.73 4.55 -14.34
CA TYR A 305 11.19 5.88 -14.74
C TYR A 305 12.07 5.79 -16.00
N PHE A 306 12.25 6.91 -16.67
CA PHE A 306 13.24 7.07 -17.74
C PHE A 306 13.93 8.44 -17.65
N ALA A 307 15.16 8.51 -18.08
CA ALA A 307 15.85 9.78 -18.24
C ALA A 307 15.56 10.38 -19.63
N TYR A 308 15.26 11.67 -19.66
CA TYR A 308 15.04 12.37 -20.93
C TYR A 308 16.25 12.32 -21.86
N GLY A 309 16.02 12.17 -23.16
CA GLY A 309 17.07 12.04 -24.17
C GLY A 309 17.73 10.66 -24.24
N SER A 310 17.33 9.72 -23.37
CA SER A 310 17.84 8.35 -23.36
C SER A 310 17.32 7.51 -24.55
N PRO A 311 17.95 6.37 -24.86
CA PRO A 311 17.41 5.40 -25.80
C PRO A 311 15.99 4.95 -25.45
N ALA A 312 15.69 4.73 -24.16
CA ALA A 312 14.36 4.39 -23.67
C ALA A 312 13.33 5.45 -24.06
N THR A 313 13.60 6.74 -23.77
CA THR A 313 12.68 7.84 -24.11
C THR A 313 12.45 7.94 -25.61
N ARG A 314 13.53 7.91 -26.40
CA ARG A 314 13.45 8.03 -27.87
C ARG A 314 12.67 6.89 -28.53
N ALA A 315 12.72 5.70 -27.94
CA ALA A 315 11.95 4.54 -28.41
C ALA A 315 10.51 4.46 -27.86
N GLY A 316 10.12 5.39 -26.97
CA GLY A 316 8.81 5.37 -26.36
C GLY A 316 8.63 4.33 -25.26
N LEU A 317 9.72 3.87 -24.62
CA LEU A 317 9.64 3.00 -23.44
C LEU A 317 9.20 3.84 -22.23
N MET A 318 7.90 4.01 -22.05
CA MET A 318 7.30 4.90 -21.07
C MET A 318 7.14 4.22 -19.70
N PRO A 319 7.18 4.99 -18.58
CA PRO A 319 6.80 4.49 -17.27
C PRO A 319 5.38 3.89 -17.27
N GLY A 320 5.17 2.88 -16.43
CA GLY A 320 3.91 2.16 -16.38
C GLY A 320 3.82 0.96 -17.33
N ARG A 321 4.77 0.79 -18.23
CA ARG A 321 4.88 -0.38 -19.10
C ARG A 321 5.59 -1.53 -18.38
N ARG A 322 5.35 -2.75 -18.84
CA ARG A 322 6.12 -3.95 -18.46
C ARG A 322 6.80 -4.52 -19.72
N ILE A 323 8.09 -4.77 -19.64
CA ILE A 323 8.83 -5.52 -20.66
C ILE A 323 8.59 -7.01 -20.37
N VAL A 324 8.07 -7.73 -21.33
CA VAL A 324 7.74 -9.18 -21.19
C VAL A 324 8.59 -10.06 -22.09
N GLU A 325 9.30 -9.45 -23.07
CA GLU A 325 10.14 -10.18 -24.01
C GLU A 325 11.25 -9.25 -24.55
N VAL A 326 12.45 -9.80 -24.73
CA VAL A 326 13.61 -9.14 -25.37
C VAL A 326 14.06 -10.02 -26.52
N ASP A 327 13.99 -9.53 -27.77
CA ASP A 327 14.36 -10.23 -29.02
C ASP A 327 13.77 -11.64 -29.14
N GLY A 328 12.50 -11.81 -28.76
CA GLY A 328 11.80 -13.10 -28.80
C GLY A 328 12.04 -14.00 -27.58
N GLN A 329 12.86 -13.58 -26.62
CA GLN A 329 13.10 -14.29 -25.37
C GLN A 329 12.18 -13.77 -24.28
N PRO A 330 11.33 -14.59 -23.65
CA PRO A 330 10.50 -14.19 -22.52
C PRO A 330 11.34 -13.67 -21.34
N THR A 331 10.88 -12.59 -20.74
CA THR A 331 11.54 -11.96 -19.57
C THR A 331 10.52 -11.81 -18.41
N PRO A 332 10.08 -12.92 -17.79
CA PRO A 332 9.11 -12.91 -16.72
C PRO A 332 9.64 -12.27 -15.43
N ASP A 333 10.95 -12.21 -15.24
CA ASP A 333 11.61 -11.78 -14.01
C ASP A 333 12.93 -11.02 -14.30
N PRO A 334 13.53 -10.34 -13.31
CA PRO A 334 14.78 -9.61 -13.48
C PRO A 334 15.96 -10.46 -13.96
N ASP A 335 16.05 -11.73 -13.57
CA ASP A 335 17.19 -12.58 -13.98
C ASP A 335 17.12 -12.95 -15.44
N SER A 336 15.95 -13.31 -15.94
CA SER A 336 15.72 -13.57 -17.37
C SER A 336 15.96 -12.32 -18.22
N PHE A 337 15.54 -11.15 -17.73
CA PHE A 337 15.81 -9.88 -18.40
C PHE A 337 17.32 -9.58 -18.45
N LEU A 338 18.00 -9.67 -17.31
CA LEU A 338 19.45 -9.44 -17.24
C LEU A 338 20.21 -10.38 -18.18
N LYS A 339 19.86 -11.66 -18.19
CA LYS A 339 20.44 -12.63 -19.13
C LYS A 339 20.24 -12.22 -20.59
N ALA A 340 19.10 -11.62 -20.92
CA ALA A 340 18.79 -11.22 -22.29
C ALA A 340 19.53 -9.92 -22.72
N VAL A 341 19.90 -9.03 -21.79
CA VAL A 341 20.47 -7.72 -22.11
C VAL A 341 21.97 -7.56 -21.79
N THR A 342 22.55 -8.41 -20.94
CA THR A 342 23.97 -8.39 -20.59
C THR A 342 24.85 -8.81 -21.79
N GLY A 343 26.06 -8.25 -21.90
CA GLY A 343 27.02 -8.59 -22.95
C GLY A 343 26.68 -8.04 -24.34
N ARG A 344 25.60 -7.26 -24.50
CA ARG A 344 25.27 -6.67 -25.80
C ARG A 344 26.24 -5.56 -26.17
N PRO A 345 26.66 -5.48 -27.45
CA PRO A 345 27.57 -4.41 -27.88
C PRO A 345 26.89 -3.03 -27.82
N ASP A 346 27.71 -1.98 -27.74
CA ASP A 346 27.20 -0.62 -27.90
C ASP A 346 26.53 -0.45 -29.28
N ARG A 347 25.54 0.44 -29.35
CA ARG A 347 24.73 0.69 -30.57
C ARG A 347 23.92 -0.51 -31.08
N ALA A 348 23.90 -1.63 -30.38
CA ALA A 348 23.05 -2.75 -30.78
C ALA A 348 21.57 -2.37 -30.78
N PRO A 349 20.79 -2.77 -31.78
CA PRO A 349 19.33 -2.69 -31.72
C PRO A 349 18.80 -3.77 -30.79
N VAL A 350 17.77 -3.44 -30.01
CA VAL A 350 17.10 -4.37 -29.11
C VAL A 350 15.60 -4.22 -29.31
N ARG A 351 14.93 -5.31 -29.65
CA ARG A 351 13.48 -5.35 -29.80
C ARG A 351 12.83 -5.80 -28.48
N LEU A 352 11.88 -5.02 -28.01
CA LEU A 352 11.15 -5.27 -26.77
C LEU A 352 9.67 -5.48 -27.07
N LYS A 353 9.09 -6.54 -26.53
CA LYS A 353 7.64 -6.66 -26.40
C LYS A 353 7.25 -6.12 -25.04
N THR A 354 6.39 -5.13 -25.02
CA THR A 354 5.93 -4.47 -23.80
C THR A 354 4.42 -4.58 -23.66
N ILE A 355 3.95 -4.56 -22.43
CA ILE A 355 2.53 -4.45 -22.10
C ILE A 355 2.31 -3.09 -21.44
N THR A 356 1.39 -2.31 -21.96
CA THR A 356 1.04 -0.99 -21.42
C THR A 356 0.22 -1.14 -20.13
N TRP A 357 0.03 -0.04 -19.41
CA TRP A 357 -0.76 -0.02 -18.16
C TRP A 357 -2.25 -0.39 -18.33
N ASN A 358 -2.79 -0.27 -19.56
CA ASN A 358 -4.14 -0.71 -19.94
C ASN A 358 -4.15 -2.11 -20.59
N ASN A 359 -3.07 -2.87 -20.40
CA ASN A 359 -2.90 -4.26 -20.83
C ASN A 359 -2.82 -4.46 -22.35
N ALA A 360 -2.49 -3.42 -23.12
CA ALA A 360 -2.27 -3.54 -24.57
C ALA A 360 -0.82 -3.94 -24.88
N PRO A 361 -0.59 -4.96 -25.74
CA PRO A 361 0.75 -5.33 -26.18
C PRO A 361 1.29 -4.34 -27.23
N GLU A 362 2.56 -3.98 -27.11
CA GLU A 362 3.28 -3.15 -28.05
C GLU A 362 4.69 -3.68 -28.28
N VAL A 363 5.19 -3.51 -29.49
CA VAL A 363 6.58 -3.83 -29.84
C VAL A 363 7.33 -2.56 -30.16
N ILE A 364 8.46 -2.36 -29.46
CA ILE A 364 9.34 -1.22 -29.69
C ILE A 364 10.76 -1.72 -29.98
N THR A 365 11.52 -0.93 -30.72
CA THR A 365 12.95 -1.19 -30.95
C THR A 365 13.74 0.02 -30.50
N LEU A 366 14.72 -0.20 -29.64
CA LEU A 366 15.65 0.84 -29.22
C LEU A 366 17.07 0.48 -29.64
N LYS A 367 17.90 1.49 -29.79
CA LYS A 367 19.35 1.35 -30.06
C LYS A 367 20.09 1.73 -28.79
N LEU A 368 20.91 0.83 -28.28
CA LEU A 368 21.72 1.08 -27.08
C LEU A 368 22.67 2.26 -27.26
N ASP A 369 22.99 2.92 -26.17
CA ASP A 369 24.03 3.95 -26.06
C ASP A 369 24.69 3.78 -24.69
N LYS A 370 25.65 2.85 -24.63
CA LYS A 370 26.33 2.50 -23.39
C LYS A 370 27.28 3.59 -22.88
N HIS A 371 27.75 4.45 -23.80
CA HIS A 371 28.65 5.53 -23.44
C HIS A 371 27.97 6.56 -22.52
N TYR A 372 26.78 7.03 -22.89
CA TYR A 372 26.03 8.00 -22.10
C TYR A 372 25.06 7.35 -21.11
N TRP A 373 24.63 6.11 -21.35
CA TRP A 373 23.65 5.38 -20.56
C TRP A 373 24.18 4.00 -20.17
N PRO A 374 25.23 3.94 -19.31
CA PRO A 374 25.78 2.69 -18.84
C PRO A 374 24.73 1.89 -18.08
N ALA A 375 24.72 0.58 -18.33
CA ALA A 375 23.78 -0.32 -17.68
C ALA A 375 24.37 -0.90 -16.38
N TYR A 376 23.58 -0.98 -15.35
CA TYR A 376 23.97 -1.59 -14.09
C TYR A 376 22.74 -2.01 -13.26
N GLU A 377 22.95 -2.95 -12.38
CA GLU A 377 21.98 -3.35 -11.39
C GLU A 377 22.36 -2.78 -10.02
N LEU A 378 21.36 -2.33 -9.27
CA LEU A 378 21.47 -2.03 -7.85
C LEU A 378 20.81 -3.16 -7.08
N ARG A 379 21.52 -3.74 -6.12
CA ARG A 379 21.01 -4.76 -5.18
C ARG A 379 21.10 -4.24 -3.74
N ARG A 380 20.05 -4.44 -2.99
CA ARG A 380 20.04 -4.14 -1.55
C ARG A 380 20.64 -5.32 -0.79
N ILE A 381 21.76 -5.10 -0.15
CA ILE A 381 22.45 -6.07 0.73
C ILE A 381 22.39 -5.51 2.16
N GLY A 382 21.53 -6.10 2.97
CA GLY A 382 21.19 -5.52 4.28
C GLY A 382 20.60 -4.11 4.13
N ASP A 383 21.25 -3.11 4.72
CA ASP A 383 20.80 -1.70 4.68
C ASP A 383 21.47 -0.87 3.57
N ARG A 384 22.28 -1.49 2.71
CA ARG A 384 23.05 -0.78 1.67
C ARG A 384 22.66 -1.23 0.28
N TRP A 385 22.76 -0.29 -0.69
CA TRP A 385 22.63 -0.57 -2.08
C TRP A 385 24.00 -0.71 -2.73
N GLU A 386 24.25 -1.84 -3.37
CA GLU A 386 25.47 -2.14 -4.08
C GLU A 386 25.21 -2.10 -5.59
N ARG A 387 26.20 -1.59 -6.34
CA ARG A 387 26.12 -1.44 -7.79
C ARG A 387 26.91 -2.54 -8.50
N TYR A 388 26.26 -3.21 -9.42
CA TYR A 388 26.81 -4.27 -10.27
C TYR A 388 26.73 -3.84 -11.73
N PRO A 389 27.86 -3.50 -12.41
CA PRO A 389 27.87 -3.17 -13.83
C PRO A 389 27.34 -4.33 -14.67
N LEU A 390 26.63 -4.01 -15.76
CA LEU A 390 26.19 -4.96 -16.77
C LEU A 390 27.05 -4.74 -18.03
N GLU A 391 28.11 -5.50 -18.12
CA GLU A 391 29.06 -5.44 -19.24
C GLU A 391 28.50 -6.15 -20.49
#